data_41a4460e7b30cff145185d23a82ddb6d
#
_entry.id   41a4460e7b30cff145185d23a82ddb6d
#
_cell.length_a   1.000
_cell.length_b   1.000
_cell.length_c   1.000
_cell.angle_alpha   90.00
_cell.angle_beta   90.00
_cell.angle_gamma   90.00
#
_symmetry.space_group_name_H-M   'P 1'
#
loop_
_entity.id
_entity.type
_entity.pdbx_description
1 polymer ?
#
loop_
_entity_poly.entity_id
_entity_poly.type
_entity_poly.pdbx_seq_one_letter_code
_entity_poly.pdbx_strand_id
1 'polypeptide(L)'
;MNSHSHQTVRAETSRRDFLARSAAAFSGTLLCGGIGRAGEPLGYRIELTTAREGFDRKTGKACWAQSRAGIIPPGVPGNPGDRPLCLITTQPLLLSGSDVYTCVHEMRSDDLGRTWTPPKRCPTLARRIVSDDVEVALCDFTPTWHAATGRLLGTGQTAWYLNNRLMPNRTRETGYSVRDPQTGEWSPWKTLELPDVPRFKSAGAGCTQRVDLANGEILLPVYFKPVKDRCYSATVLRCRFDGQELLYVEHGDELKHDVPRGFCEPSLTRFDDRFFLTIRNDVTGHVTSGPDGLHFEKPRPWTFDDGTDLGSYNTQQHWVTHSDGLYLVYTRRDVRYDHIFRHRAPLWIARVDPQRLCVIRSTERVIVPQRGTRLGNFGVAQVGPTETWVVTTEWMQPAGVERYGSANRIYVAKIHWNRPNRPA
;
A
#
# COMPACT_ATOMS: atom_id res chain seq x y z
N MET A 1 71.47 23.82 -1.97
CA MET A 1 72.20 22.56 -1.67
C MET A 1 71.27 21.42 -1.85
N ASN A 2 71.58 20.57 -2.86
CA ASN A 2 71.12 19.17 -3.13
C ASN A 2 69.63 18.86 -3.05
N SER A 3 68.91 18.79 -4.19
CA SER A 3 68.81 17.74 -5.24
C SER A 3 68.61 16.34 -4.76
N HIS A 4 67.44 15.79 -5.05
CA HIS A 4 67.35 14.48 -5.73
C HIS A 4 65.97 14.26 -6.33
N SER A 5 65.96 14.12 -7.62
CA SER A 5 64.90 13.67 -8.52
C SER A 5 64.66 12.17 -8.39
N HIS A 6 63.44 11.72 -8.44
CA HIS A 6 63.13 10.39 -8.97
C HIS A 6 61.91 10.43 -9.88
N GLN A 7 62.18 10.04 -11.11
CA GLN A 7 61.24 9.78 -12.19
C GLN A 7 60.26 8.68 -11.84
N THR A 8 59.02 8.87 -12.19
CA THR A 8 58.05 7.78 -12.32
C THR A 8 57.49 7.75 -13.74
N VAL A 9 57.66 6.61 -14.33
CA VAL A 9 57.30 6.20 -15.68
C VAL A 9 55.77 6.18 -15.81
N ARG A 10 55.25 6.87 -16.82
CA ARG A 10 53.88 6.76 -17.33
C ARG A 10 53.75 5.50 -18.15
N ALA A 11 52.75 4.67 -17.84
CA ALA A 11 52.20 3.69 -18.78
C ALA A 11 50.83 4.18 -19.23
N GLU A 12 50.78 4.68 -20.47
CA GLU A 12 49.56 4.90 -21.24
C GLU A 12 49.03 3.53 -21.70
N THR A 13 47.79 3.19 -21.32
CA THR A 13 47.04 2.15 -22.00
C THR A 13 45.79 2.75 -22.61
N SER A 14 45.74 2.59 -23.90
CA SER A 14 44.79 3.05 -24.89
C SER A 14 43.32 2.75 -24.57
N ARG A 15 42.50 3.84 -24.64
CA ARG A 15 41.06 3.75 -24.82
C ARG A 15 40.76 3.52 -26.31
N ARG A 16 40.52 2.28 -26.73
CA ARG A 16 39.76 1.90 -27.93
C ARG A 16 39.80 0.39 -28.01
N ASP A 17 38.65 -0.23 -27.62
CA ASP A 17 38.14 -1.51 -28.13
C ASP A 17 37.19 -2.12 -27.14
N PHE A 18 35.96 -1.60 -27.10
CA PHE A 18 34.82 -2.33 -26.61
C PHE A 18 33.51 -1.68 -27.07
N LEU A 19 33.33 -1.68 -28.38
CA LEU A 19 32.01 -1.43 -28.98
C LEU A 19 31.84 -2.45 -30.12
N ALA A 20 31.10 -3.48 -29.85
CA ALA A 20 30.19 -4.21 -30.73
C ALA A 20 29.96 -5.64 -30.19
N ARG A 21 28.79 -5.91 -29.64
CA ARG A 21 27.98 -7.07 -29.97
C ARG A 21 26.88 -7.31 -28.93
N SER A 22 25.68 -7.45 -29.50
CA SER A 22 24.55 -8.26 -28.99
C SER A 22 23.52 -7.56 -28.13
N ALA A 23 22.52 -7.00 -28.81
CA ALA A 23 21.17 -6.98 -28.31
C ALA A 23 20.65 -8.44 -28.23
N ALA A 24 20.54 -8.98 -27.04
CA ALA A 24 19.81 -10.19 -26.77
C ALA A 24 18.79 -9.86 -25.68
N ALA A 25 17.51 -10.04 -26.04
CA ALA A 25 16.41 -9.95 -25.09
C ALA A 25 16.58 -11.03 -24.01
N PHE A 26 16.93 -10.61 -22.81
CA PHE A 26 16.93 -11.50 -21.64
C PHE A 26 15.59 -11.35 -20.89
N SER A 27 14.67 -12.30 -21.18
CA SER A 27 13.62 -12.67 -20.23
C SER A 27 14.30 -13.39 -19.06
N GLY A 28 14.80 -12.63 -18.11
CA GLY A 28 15.48 -13.18 -16.94
C GLY A 28 14.48 -13.53 -15.84
N THR A 29 14.12 -14.80 -15.72
CA THR A 29 13.59 -15.35 -14.48
C THR A 29 14.69 -15.30 -13.44
N LEU A 30 14.66 -14.32 -12.55
CA LEU A 30 15.58 -14.26 -11.41
C LEU A 30 15.21 -15.34 -10.40
N LEU A 31 15.86 -16.47 -10.48
CA LEU A 31 15.97 -17.45 -9.41
C LEU A 31 16.96 -16.88 -8.36
N CYS A 32 16.45 -16.19 -7.33
CA CYS A 32 17.23 -15.87 -6.15
C CYS A 32 17.44 -17.16 -5.32
N GLY A 33 18.50 -17.89 -5.61
CA GLY A 33 18.99 -18.98 -4.78
C GLY A 33 19.75 -18.44 -3.57
N GLY A 34 19.10 -18.28 -2.42
CA GLY A 34 19.75 -18.15 -1.12
C GLY A 34 19.94 -19.54 -0.53
N ILE A 35 21.19 -19.93 -0.25
CA ILE A 35 21.52 -21.14 0.51
C ILE A 35 21.13 -20.90 1.98
N GLY A 36 19.88 -21.18 2.32
CA GLY A 36 19.39 -21.31 3.69
C GLY A 36 18.93 -22.76 3.89
N ARG A 37 19.12 -23.31 5.08
CA ARG A 37 18.58 -24.60 5.51
C ARG A 37 17.20 -24.81 4.89
N ALA A 38 16.98 -26.00 4.30
CA ALA A 38 15.71 -26.38 3.71
C ALA A 38 14.60 -26.32 4.79
N GLY A 39 13.98 -25.14 4.93
CA GLY A 39 12.71 -24.97 5.60
C GLY A 39 11.61 -25.55 4.70
N GLU A 40 10.49 -25.91 5.31
CA GLU A 40 9.31 -26.35 4.55
C GLU A 40 9.07 -25.43 3.35
N PRO A 41 8.76 -26.00 2.17
CA PRO A 41 8.52 -25.18 0.99
C PRO A 41 7.41 -24.19 1.31
N LEU A 42 7.67 -22.90 1.09
CA LEU A 42 6.64 -21.87 1.19
C LEU A 42 5.46 -22.30 0.31
N GLY A 43 4.26 -22.26 0.85
CA GLY A 43 3.04 -22.64 0.15
C GLY A 43 2.70 -21.74 -1.06
N TYR A 44 3.66 -20.92 -1.54
CA TYR A 44 3.49 -19.98 -2.63
C TYR A 44 4.79 -19.65 -3.38
N ARG A 45 4.66 -19.13 -4.58
CA ARG A 45 5.73 -18.47 -5.36
C ARG A 45 5.39 -16.99 -5.60
N ILE A 46 6.40 -16.17 -5.80
CA ILE A 46 6.25 -14.74 -6.11
C ILE A 46 6.67 -14.51 -7.57
N GLU A 47 5.82 -13.76 -8.29
CA GLU A 47 6.11 -13.21 -9.60
C GLU A 47 5.99 -11.68 -9.52
N LEU A 48 7.05 -10.95 -9.86
CA LEU A 48 7.04 -9.50 -9.90
C LEU A 48 6.90 -9.01 -11.34
N THR A 49 5.83 -8.24 -11.60
CA THR A 49 5.59 -7.59 -12.89
C THR A 49 5.53 -6.08 -12.73
N THR A 50 5.69 -5.36 -13.85
CA THR A 50 5.57 -3.91 -13.92
C THR A 50 4.33 -3.57 -14.74
N ALA A 51 3.33 -2.98 -14.10
CA ALA A 51 2.11 -2.53 -14.77
C ALA A 51 2.35 -1.26 -15.59
N ARG A 52 3.24 -0.42 -15.15
CA ARG A 52 3.63 0.82 -15.82
C ARG A 52 5.01 1.25 -15.38
N GLU A 53 5.75 1.85 -16.31
CA GLU A 53 6.97 2.61 -16.06
C GLU A 53 6.85 3.98 -16.73
N GLY A 54 7.29 5.02 -16.07
CA GLY A 54 7.33 6.34 -16.70
C GLY A 54 7.42 7.47 -15.69
N PHE A 55 8.63 7.93 -15.46
CA PHE A 55 8.91 9.19 -14.77
C PHE A 55 9.28 10.25 -15.82
N ASP A 56 8.54 11.36 -15.84
CA ASP A 56 8.89 12.48 -16.70
C ASP A 56 10.10 13.22 -16.14
N ARG A 57 11.27 12.82 -16.60
CA ARG A 57 12.54 13.40 -16.20
C ARG A 57 12.74 14.84 -16.70
N LYS A 58 11.99 15.26 -17.74
CA LYS A 58 12.14 16.61 -18.31
C LYS A 58 11.51 17.64 -17.40
N THR A 59 10.32 17.36 -16.86
CA THR A 59 9.66 18.27 -15.93
C THR A 59 10.02 18.00 -14.49
N GLY A 60 10.21 16.73 -14.10
CA GLY A 60 10.47 16.32 -12.71
C GLY A 60 9.42 16.79 -11.71
N LYS A 61 8.22 17.19 -12.18
CA LYS A 61 7.22 17.88 -11.36
C LYS A 61 6.26 16.96 -10.64
N ALA A 62 6.04 15.76 -11.15
CA ALA A 62 5.11 14.79 -10.58
C ALA A 62 5.56 13.35 -10.81
N CYS A 63 5.10 12.44 -9.96
CA CYS A 63 5.24 11.00 -10.15
C CYS A 63 3.93 10.30 -9.80
N TRP A 64 3.74 9.09 -10.30
CA TRP A 64 2.65 8.22 -9.85
C TRP A 64 2.91 7.80 -8.41
N ALA A 65 1.84 7.70 -7.62
CA ALA A 65 1.86 7.26 -6.23
C ALA A 65 0.52 6.60 -5.87
N GLN A 66 0.41 6.00 -4.71
CA GLN A 66 -0.84 5.47 -4.15
C GLN A 66 -1.49 4.36 -5.00
N SER A 67 -0.69 3.56 -5.72
CA SER A 67 -1.25 2.50 -6.57
C SER A 67 -1.80 1.35 -5.75
N ARG A 68 -3.09 1.00 -5.98
CA ARG A 68 -3.81 -0.10 -5.32
C ARG A 68 -4.72 -0.82 -6.29
N ALA A 69 -4.78 -2.14 -6.18
CA ALA A 69 -5.64 -2.95 -7.03
C ALA A 69 -7.06 -3.09 -6.46
N GLY A 70 -8.04 -3.07 -7.37
CA GLY A 70 -9.42 -3.52 -7.15
C GLY A 70 -9.74 -4.62 -8.13
N ILE A 71 -10.42 -5.66 -7.68
CA ILE A 71 -10.72 -6.84 -8.48
C ILE A 71 -12.23 -7.01 -8.60
N ILE A 72 -12.73 -7.08 -9.82
CA ILE A 72 -14.14 -7.39 -10.09
C ILE A 72 -14.19 -8.85 -10.55
N PRO A 73 -14.86 -9.73 -9.81
CA PRO A 73 -14.97 -11.15 -10.16
C PRO A 73 -15.53 -11.37 -11.56
N PRO A 74 -15.29 -12.54 -12.20
CA PRO A 74 -15.93 -12.90 -13.45
C PRO A 74 -17.44 -13.16 -13.26
N GLY A 75 -18.22 -12.97 -14.34
CA GLY A 75 -19.64 -13.30 -14.38
C GLY A 75 -20.56 -12.40 -13.56
N VAL A 76 -20.08 -11.23 -13.10
CA VAL A 76 -20.88 -10.26 -12.34
C VAL A 76 -21.15 -8.99 -13.16
N PRO A 77 -22.14 -8.16 -12.77
CA PRO A 77 -22.32 -6.86 -13.39
C PRO A 77 -21.03 -6.04 -13.39
N GLY A 78 -20.65 -5.51 -14.56
CA GLY A 78 -19.37 -4.80 -14.77
C GLY A 78 -18.19 -5.68 -15.20
N ASN A 79 -18.35 -7.01 -15.15
CA ASN A 79 -17.41 -7.97 -15.71
C ASN A 79 -18.14 -9.25 -16.17
N PRO A 80 -18.78 -9.27 -17.36
CA PRO A 80 -19.46 -10.45 -17.89
C PRO A 80 -18.50 -11.54 -18.40
N GLY A 81 -17.19 -11.25 -18.43
CA GLY A 81 -16.15 -12.19 -18.88
C GLY A 81 -15.94 -13.36 -17.93
N ASP A 82 -15.10 -14.29 -18.34
CA ASP A 82 -14.74 -15.52 -17.61
C ASP A 82 -13.53 -15.36 -16.67
N ARG A 83 -12.90 -14.17 -16.68
CA ARG A 83 -11.72 -13.84 -15.87
C ARG A 83 -11.98 -12.61 -15.01
N PRO A 84 -11.27 -12.44 -13.87
CA PRO A 84 -11.33 -11.21 -13.10
C PRO A 84 -10.95 -10.00 -13.95
N LEU A 85 -11.73 -8.92 -13.86
CA LEU A 85 -11.31 -7.61 -14.34
C LEU A 85 -10.48 -6.95 -13.24
N CYS A 86 -9.22 -6.71 -13.53
CA CYS A 86 -8.28 -6.11 -12.59
C CYS A 86 -8.15 -4.62 -12.85
N LEU A 87 -8.29 -3.83 -11.81
CA LEU A 87 -8.10 -2.38 -11.85
C LEU A 87 -6.90 -1.99 -11.00
N ILE A 88 -6.19 -0.95 -11.38
CA ILE A 88 -5.25 -0.24 -10.50
C ILE A 88 -5.69 1.22 -10.46
N THR A 89 -6.02 1.71 -9.27
CA THR A 89 -6.14 3.14 -9.01
C THR A 89 -4.78 3.70 -8.63
N THR A 90 -4.44 4.88 -9.14
CA THR A 90 -3.18 5.57 -8.88
C THR A 90 -3.38 7.08 -8.93
N GLN A 91 -2.50 7.86 -8.31
CA GLN A 91 -2.61 9.32 -8.30
C GLN A 91 -1.28 9.99 -8.63
N PRO A 92 -1.27 11.07 -9.43
CA PRO A 92 -0.11 11.93 -9.52
C PRO A 92 0.16 12.62 -8.18
N LEU A 93 1.38 12.48 -7.70
CA LEU A 93 1.95 13.22 -6.56
C LEU A 93 2.81 14.36 -7.12
N LEU A 94 2.50 15.58 -6.75
CA LEU A 94 3.34 16.74 -7.08
C LEU A 94 4.60 16.73 -6.19
N LEU A 95 5.77 16.77 -6.82
CA LEU A 95 7.06 16.68 -6.11
C LEU A 95 7.47 17.98 -5.42
N SER A 96 6.66 19.03 -5.53
CA SER A 96 6.81 20.31 -4.81
C SER A 96 6.62 20.18 -3.29
N GLY A 97 6.04 19.09 -2.80
CA GLY A 97 5.77 18.86 -1.38
C GLY A 97 5.50 17.41 -1.05
N SER A 98 5.34 17.14 0.24
CA SER A 98 4.86 15.84 0.72
C SER A 98 3.35 15.75 0.58
N ASP A 99 2.85 14.60 0.11
CA ASP A 99 1.44 14.25 0.07
C ASP A 99 0.53 15.24 -0.73
N VAL A 100 1.05 15.83 -1.79
CA VAL A 100 0.28 16.76 -2.67
C VAL A 100 -0.26 15.97 -3.86
N TYR A 101 -1.42 15.36 -3.68
CA TYR A 101 -2.05 14.50 -4.69
C TYR A 101 -3.02 15.30 -5.57
N THR A 102 -3.20 14.82 -6.80
CA THR A 102 -4.20 15.33 -7.73
C THR A 102 -5.37 14.34 -7.90
N CYS A 103 -5.99 14.27 -9.07
CA CYS A 103 -7.09 13.37 -9.35
C CYS A 103 -6.66 11.90 -9.36
N VAL A 104 -7.51 11.00 -8.90
CA VAL A 104 -7.34 9.56 -9.08
C VAL A 104 -7.41 9.19 -10.56
N HIS A 105 -6.57 8.29 -11.00
CA HIS A 105 -6.57 7.66 -12.32
C HIS A 105 -6.79 6.16 -12.17
N GLU A 106 -7.37 5.53 -13.17
CA GLU A 106 -7.61 4.10 -13.25
C GLU A 106 -6.90 3.48 -14.45
N MET A 107 -6.26 2.35 -14.25
CA MET A 107 -5.75 1.43 -15.28
C MET A 107 -6.53 0.12 -15.20
N ARG A 108 -6.70 -0.58 -16.32
CA ARG A 108 -7.45 -1.83 -16.41
C ARG A 108 -6.64 -2.93 -17.08
N SER A 109 -6.87 -4.16 -16.64
CA SER A 109 -6.37 -5.38 -17.24
C SER A 109 -7.45 -6.47 -17.18
N ASP A 110 -7.73 -7.13 -18.30
CA ASP A 110 -8.63 -8.27 -18.44
C ASP A 110 -7.87 -9.59 -18.64
N ASP A 111 -6.55 -9.53 -18.62
CA ASP A 111 -5.63 -10.65 -18.86
C ASP A 111 -4.74 -10.98 -17.64
N LEU A 112 -5.25 -10.70 -16.43
CA LEU A 112 -4.54 -10.93 -15.17
C LEU A 112 -3.22 -10.16 -15.08
N GLY A 113 -3.22 -8.91 -15.53
CA GLY A 113 -2.09 -8.00 -15.40
C GLY A 113 -0.93 -8.30 -16.36
N ARG A 114 -1.16 -9.00 -17.47
CA ARG A 114 -0.17 -9.14 -18.54
C ARG A 114 -0.05 -7.86 -19.35
N THR A 115 -1.20 -7.23 -19.62
CA THR A 115 -1.28 -5.92 -20.26
C THR A 115 -2.16 -4.97 -19.45
N TRP A 116 -1.90 -3.66 -19.58
CA TRP A 116 -2.61 -2.62 -18.88
C TRP A 116 -2.97 -1.45 -19.81
N THR A 117 -4.18 -0.94 -19.65
CA THR A 117 -4.54 0.34 -20.30
C THR A 117 -3.69 1.48 -19.73
N PRO A 118 -3.47 2.55 -20.49
CA PRO A 118 -2.91 3.78 -19.93
C PRO A 118 -3.76 4.31 -18.78
N PRO A 119 -3.18 5.01 -17.79
CA PRO A 119 -3.94 5.63 -16.71
C PRO A 119 -4.96 6.65 -17.25
N LYS A 120 -6.23 6.36 -17.06
CA LYS A 120 -7.35 7.26 -17.42
C LYS A 120 -7.75 8.07 -16.18
N ARG A 121 -7.85 9.39 -16.32
CA ARG A 121 -8.35 10.28 -15.25
C ARG A 121 -9.79 9.92 -14.88
N CYS A 122 -10.11 9.90 -13.59
CA CYS A 122 -11.46 9.72 -13.05
C CYS A 122 -12.00 11.10 -12.61
N PRO A 123 -12.72 11.84 -13.47
CA PRO A 123 -13.10 13.23 -13.18
C PRO A 123 -13.90 13.42 -11.90
N THR A 124 -14.73 12.44 -11.55
CA THR A 124 -15.55 12.40 -10.34
C THR A 124 -14.73 12.23 -9.05
N LEU A 125 -13.46 11.78 -9.17
CA LEU A 125 -12.50 11.65 -8.07
C LEU A 125 -11.43 12.77 -8.10
N ALA A 126 -11.72 13.87 -8.79
CA ALA A 126 -10.87 15.04 -8.80
C ALA A 126 -10.92 15.79 -7.45
N ARG A 127 -9.97 16.69 -7.26
CA ARG A 127 -10.04 17.67 -6.18
C ARG A 127 -11.31 18.49 -6.29
N ARG A 128 -11.87 18.87 -5.15
CA ARG A 128 -12.96 19.84 -5.06
C ARG A 128 -12.42 21.18 -4.63
N ILE A 129 -12.88 22.23 -5.26
CA ILE A 129 -12.63 23.60 -4.87
C ILE A 129 -13.56 23.91 -3.71
N VAL A 130 -13.01 24.36 -2.59
CA VAL A 130 -13.77 24.77 -1.39
C VAL A 130 -13.85 26.29 -1.32
N SER A 131 -12.78 26.98 -1.69
CA SER A 131 -12.69 28.43 -1.88
C SER A 131 -11.58 28.72 -2.89
N ASP A 132 -11.35 29.99 -3.23
CA ASP A 132 -10.42 30.41 -4.30
C ASP A 132 -9.04 29.72 -4.25
N ASP A 133 -8.48 29.55 -3.05
CA ASP A 133 -7.15 28.99 -2.83
C ASP A 133 -7.14 27.62 -2.15
N VAL A 134 -8.31 27.13 -1.73
CA VAL A 134 -8.44 25.90 -0.92
C VAL A 134 -9.09 24.80 -1.75
N GLU A 135 -8.38 23.69 -1.84
CA GLU A 135 -8.85 22.47 -2.49
C GLU A 135 -8.81 21.29 -1.51
N VAL A 136 -9.70 20.32 -1.71
CA VAL A 136 -9.71 19.05 -1.01
C VAL A 136 -9.62 17.90 -2.01
N ALA A 137 -8.72 16.95 -1.77
CA ALA A 137 -8.57 15.73 -2.56
C ALA A 137 -8.98 14.50 -1.76
N LEU A 138 -9.55 13.52 -2.44
CA LEU A 138 -9.59 12.14 -1.97
C LEU A 138 -8.23 11.50 -2.25
N CYS A 139 -7.60 10.93 -1.23
CA CYS A 139 -6.31 10.25 -1.35
C CYS A 139 -6.29 8.94 -0.57
N ASP A 140 -5.21 8.16 -0.72
CA ASP A 140 -5.08 6.82 -0.14
C ASP A 140 -6.23 5.87 -0.55
N PHE A 141 -6.78 6.08 -1.74
CA PHE A 141 -7.99 5.44 -2.24
C PHE A 141 -7.75 3.96 -2.53
N THR A 142 -8.46 3.09 -1.82
CA THR A 142 -8.34 1.62 -1.92
C THR A 142 -9.65 1.02 -2.43
N PRO A 143 -9.70 0.58 -3.70
CA PRO A 143 -10.86 -0.11 -4.25
C PRO A 143 -10.95 -1.54 -3.72
N THR A 144 -12.10 -1.96 -3.23
CA THR A 144 -12.35 -3.32 -2.75
C THR A 144 -13.73 -3.80 -3.20
N TRP A 145 -13.80 -5.02 -3.74
CA TRP A 145 -15.07 -5.62 -4.12
C TRP A 145 -15.92 -5.94 -2.91
N HIS A 146 -17.16 -5.49 -2.91
CA HIS A 146 -18.15 -5.80 -1.90
C HIS A 146 -19.14 -6.84 -2.44
N ALA A 147 -18.95 -8.09 -2.05
CA ALA A 147 -19.67 -9.22 -2.63
C ALA A 147 -21.19 -9.15 -2.42
N ALA A 148 -21.64 -8.70 -1.24
CA ALA A 148 -23.05 -8.65 -0.89
C ALA A 148 -23.87 -7.70 -1.80
N THR A 149 -23.26 -6.60 -2.28
CA THR A 149 -23.95 -5.66 -3.18
C THR A 149 -23.53 -5.80 -4.63
N GLY A 150 -22.50 -6.60 -4.93
CA GLY A 150 -21.94 -6.69 -6.28
C GLY A 150 -21.37 -5.36 -6.78
N ARG A 151 -20.69 -4.61 -5.92
CA ARG A 151 -20.11 -3.30 -6.23
C ARG A 151 -18.63 -3.24 -5.87
N LEU A 152 -17.88 -2.45 -6.61
CA LEU A 152 -16.54 -2.04 -6.22
C LEU A 152 -16.64 -0.74 -5.44
N LEU A 153 -16.37 -0.80 -4.14
CA LEU A 153 -16.38 0.34 -3.22
C LEU A 153 -14.94 0.73 -2.90
N GLY A 154 -14.55 1.94 -3.28
CA GLY A 154 -13.28 2.52 -2.88
C GLY A 154 -13.42 3.39 -1.64
N THR A 155 -12.51 3.24 -0.69
CA THR A 155 -12.42 4.04 0.54
C THR A 155 -11.05 4.69 0.65
N GLY A 156 -10.96 5.84 1.32
CA GLY A 156 -9.73 6.59 1.51
C GLY A 156 -9.92 7.71 2.53
N GLN A 157 -9.14 8.77 2.40
CA GLN A 157 -9.24 9.93 3.28
C GLN A 157 -9.09 11.23 2.50
N THR A 158 -9.54 12.34 3.10
CA THR A 158 -9.35 13.67 2.53
C THR A 158 -7.99 14.26 2.88
N ALA A 159 -7.45 15.05 1.94
CA ALA A 159 -6.29 15.91 2.15
C ALA A 159 -6.60 17.32 1.65
N TRP A 160 -6.32 18.33 2.47
CA TRP A 160 -6.64 19.72 2.21
C TRP A 160 -5.39 20.49 1.79
N TYR A 161 -5.51 21.31 0.78
CA TYR A 161 -4.43 22.10 0.20
C TYR A 161 -4.79 23.57 0.16
N LEU A 162 -3.81 24.42 0.49
CA LEU A 162 -3.82 25.84 0.23
C LEU A 162 -2.71 26.13 -0.80
N ASN A 163 -3.08 26.61 -1.97
CA ASN A 163 -2.13 26.90 -3.07
C ASN A 163 -1.17 25.72 -3.36
N ASN A 164 -1.71 24.50 -3.52
CA ASN A 164 -0.96 23.26 -3.71
C ASN A 164 0.01 22.90 -2.57
N ARG A 165 -0.18 23.43 -1.38
CA ARG A 165 0.57 23.05 -0.17
C ARG A 165 -0.36 22.40 0.83
N LEU A 166 0.11 21.29 1.41
CA LEU A 166 -0.65 20.57 2.42
C LEU A 166 -0.91 21.46 3.64
N MET A 167 -2.18 21.63 4.00
CA MET A 167 -2.54 22.46 5.16
C MET A 167 -2.12 21.77 6.47
N PRO A 168 -1.40 22.46 7.39
CA PRO A 168 -0.85 21.82 8.59
C PRO A 168 -1.91 21.37 9.58
N ASN A 169 -2.97 22.14 9.76
CA ASN A 169 -4.03 21.88 10.75
C ASN A 169 -5.33 21.38 10.09
N ARG A 170 -5.20 20.62 9.01
CA ARG A 170 -6.36 20.07 8.31
C ARG A 170 -7.07 18.99 9.12
N THR A 171 -8.37 18.92 8.96
CA THR A 171 -9.17 17.75 9.32
C THR A 171 -8.96 16.65 8.29
N ARG A 172 -9.14 15.40 8.71
CA ARG A 172 -9.32 14.26 7.81
C ARG A 172 -10.75 13.79 7.88
N GLU A 173 -11.26 13.37 6.75
CA GLU A 173 -12.55 12.72 6.66
C GLU A 173 -12.36 11.41 5.92
N THR A 174 -13.14 10.40 6.25
CA THR A 174 -13.18 9.16 5.50
C THR A 174 -13.95 9.41 4.21
N GLY A 175 -13.27 9.37 3.08
CA GLY A 175 -13.88 9.52 1.77
C GLY A 175 -14.17 8.18 1.12
N TYR A 176 -15.24 8.08 0.32
CA TYR A 176 -15.57 6.89 -0.44
C TYR A 176 -16.20 7.22 -1.80
N SER A 177 -16.15 6.25 -2.70
CA SER A 177 -16.82 6.30 -4.00
C SER A 177 -17.14 4.88 -4.47
N VAL A 178 -18.20 4.76 -5.26
CA VAL A 178 -18.69 3.48 -5.79
C VAL A 178 -18.49 3.47 -7.31
N ARG A 179 -17.98 2.38 -7.84
CA ARG A 179 -17.84 2.19 -9.28
C ARG A 179 -19.12 1.62 -9.86
N ASP A 180 -19.72 2.34 -10.80
CA ASP A 180 -20.89 1.89 -11.53
C ASP A 180 -20.53 0.71 -12.44
N PRO A 181 -21.21 -0.44 -12.34
CA PRO A 181 -20.90 -1.62 -13.14
C PRO A 181 -21.30 -1.49 -14.61
N GLN A 182 -22.24 -0.62 -14.96
CA GLN A 182 -22.72 -0.45 -16.33
C GLN A 182 -21.83 0.49 -17.13
N THR A 183 -21.51 1.64 -16.56
CA THR A 183 -20.67 2.66 -17.21
C THR A 183 -19.19 2.45 -16.98
N GLY A 184 -18.84 1.78 -15.86
CA GLY A 184 -17.45 1.64 -15.41
C GLY A 184 -16.85 2.94 -14.88
N GLU A 185 -17.66 3.92 -14.57
CA GLU A 185 -17.22 5.19 -13.99
C GLU A 185 -17.42 5.20 -12.48
N TRP A 186 -16.59 5.98 -11.76
CA TRP A 186 -16.73 6.19 -10.34
C TRP A 186 -17.78 7.28 -10.06
N SER A 187 -18.61 7.08 -9.04
CA SER A 187 -19.50 8.13 -8.54
C SER A 187 -18.68 9.34 -8.02
N PRO A 188 -19.26 10.54 -7.96
CA PRO A 188 -18.64 11.61 -7.18
C PRO A 188 -18.36 11.13 -5.75
N TRP A 189 -17.11 11.29 -5.29
CA TRP A 189 -16.76 10.81 -3.96
C TRP A 189 -17.54 11.55 -2.86
N LYS A 190 -17.85 10.87 -1.78
CA LYS A 190 -18.57 11.35 -0.62
C LYS A 190 -17.72 11.17 0.65
N THR A 191 -18.09 11.83 1.72
CA THR A 191 -17.52 11.59 3.06
C THR A 191 -18.48 10.75 3.88
N LEU A 192 -17.92 9.82 4.65
CA LEU A 192 -18.69 9.04 5.63
C LEU A 192 -19.09 9.96 6.78
N GLU A 193 -20.38 10.08 7.04
CA GLU A 193 -20.88 10.82 8.19
C GLU A 193 -20.60 10.03 9.47
N LEU A 194 -19.86 10.66 10.38
CA LEU A 194 -19.55 10.14 11.70
C LEU A 194 -20.26 10.97 12.77
N PRO A 195 -20.45 10.43 13.98
CA PRO A 195 -21.02 11.19 15.09
C PRO A 195 -20.28 12.52 15.33
N ASP A 196 -21.03 13.58 15.57
CA ASP A 196 -20.47 14.91 15.84
C ASP A 196 -19.92 15.02 17.25
N VAL A 197 -18.81 14.33 17.49
CA VAL A 197 -18.04 14.35 18.74
C VAL A 197 -16.62 14.81 18.51
N PRO A 198 -15.97 15.46 19.47
CA PRO A 198 -14.63 16.06 19.28
C PRO A 198 -13.59 15.10 18.71
N ARG A 199 -13.62 13.82 19.12
CA ARG A 199 -12.65 12.80 18.66
C ARG A 199 -12.74 12.53 17.15
N PHE A 200 -13.93 12.60 16.55
CA PHE A 200 -14.14 12.29 15.14
C PHE A 200 -14.08 13.52 14.21
N LYS A 201 -13.77 14.70 14.74
CA LYS A 201 -13.56 15.90 13.89
C LYS A 201 -12.41 15.74 12.88
N SER A 202 -11.52 14.79 13.10
CA SER A 202 -10.48 14.39 12.15
C SER A 202 -10.33 12.88 12.18
N ALA A 203 -11.06 12.16 11.31
CA ALA A 203 -11.09 10.71 11.23
C ALA A 203 -11.04 10.24 9.77
N GLY A 204 -10.05 9.41 9.42
CA GLY A 204 -9.83 8.97 8.04
C GLY A 204 -9.43 7.50 7.91
N ALA A 205 -9.90 6.86 6.83
CA ALA A 205 -9.57 5.48 6.44
C ALA A 205 -8.43 5.44 5.39
N GLY A 206 -7.44 6.33 5.52
CA GLY A 206 -6.31 6.35 4.59
C GLY A 206 -5.33 5.22 4.83
N CYS A 207 -4.85 4.57 3.79
CA CYS A 207 -3.90 3.45 3.85
C CYS A 207 -4.38 2.30 4.75
N THR A 208 -5.66 2.00 4.77
CA THR A 208 -6.26 0.95 5.59
C THR A 208 -6.65 -0.26 4.75
N GLN A 209 -6.81 -1.40 5.41
CA GLN A 209 -7.37 -2.62 4.85
C GLN A 209 -8.59 -2.99 5.67
N ARG A 210 -9.75 -3.11 5.00
CA ARG A 210 -11.04 -3.42 5.62
C ARG A 210 -11.38 -4.90 5.50
N VAL A 211 -12.35 -5.34 6.28
CA VAL A 211 -12.96 -6.67 6.19
C VAL A 211 -14.46 -6.52 5.91
N ASP A 212 -14.95 -7.17 4.88
CA ASP A 212 -16.37 -7.28 4.60
C ASP A 212 -16.89 -8.58 5.25
N LEU A 213 -17.93 -8.47 6.07
CA LEU A 213 -18.52 -9.58 6.81
C LEU A 213 -19.49 -10.38 5.93
N ALA A 214 -19.77 -11.63 6.30
CA ALA A 214 -20.67 -12.50 5.57
C ALA A 214 -22.12 -11.94 5.47
N ASN A 215 -22.55 -11.12 6.45
CA ASN A 215 -23.84 -10.44 6.43
C ASN A 215 -23.85 -9.17 5.56
N GLY A 216 -22.75 -8.83 4.91
CA GLY A 216 -22.58 -7.64 4.08
C GLY A 216 -22.25 -6.35 4.84
N GLU A 217 -22.07 -6.40 6.15
CA GLU A 217 -21.51 -5.25 6.89
C GLU A 217 -19.99 -5.14 6.67
N ILE A 218 -19.47 -3.95 6.86
CA ILE A 218 -18.07 -3.61 6.62
C ILE A 218 -17.42 -3.22 7.94
N LEU A 219 -16.30 -3.86 8.27
CA LEU A 219 -15.41 -3.43 9.33
C LEU A 219 -14.29 -2.57 8.72
N LEU A 220 -14.39 -1.25 8.90
CA LEU A 220 -13.51 -0.25 8.31
C LEU A 220 -12.59 0.36 9.37
N PRO A 221 -11.30 0.02 9.40
CA PRO A 221 -10.35 0.66 10.28
C PRO A 221 -10.16 2.14 9.93
N VAL A 222 -10.10 2.98 10.96
CA VAL A 222 -9.81 4.41 10.84
C VAL A 222 -8.83 4.86 11.91
N TYR A 223 -8.13 5.96 11.63
CA TYR A 223 -7.40 6.66 12.67
C TYR A 223 -7.92 8.09 12.79
N PHE A 224 -7.98 8.57 14.02
CA PHE A 224 -8.69 9.79 14.36
C PHE A 224 -8.03 10.54 15.52
N LYS A 225 -8.35 11.81 15.67
CA LYS A 225 -7.97 12.62 16.82
C LYS A 225 -8.82 13.88 16.91
N PRO A 226 -8.99 14.48 18.09
CA PRO A 226 -9.36 15.88 18.23
C PRO A 226 -8.37 16.76 17.45
N VAL A 227 -8.86 17.86 16.86
CA VAL A 227 -8.04 18.70 15.95
C VAL A 227 -6.76 19.22 16.60
N LYS A 228 -6.80 19.52 17.91
CA LYS A 228 -5.66 20.06 18.66
C LYS A 228 -4.68 19.00 19.18
N ASP A 229 -5.04 17.72 19.14
CA ASP A 229 -4.19 16.66 19.67
C ASP A 229 -3.02 16.37 18.75
N ARG A 230 -1.91 15.96 19.35
CA ARG A 230 -0.70 15.56 18.61
C ARG A 230 -0.71 14.07 18.21
N CYS A 231 -1.33 13.24 19.05
CA CYS A 231 -1.38 11.78 18.85
C CYS A 231 -2.72 11.35 18.26
N TYR A 232 -2.64 10.45 17.29
CA TYR A 232 -3.80 9.76 16.74
C TYR A 232 -4.14 8.54 17.59
N SER A 233 -5.41 8.22 17.66
CA SER A 233 -5.95 6.91 18.08
C SER A 233 -6.45 6.16 16.86
N ALA A 234 -6.54 4.84 16.96
CA ALA A 234 -7.15 3.98 15.97
C ALA A 234 -8.40 3.30 16.52
N THR A 235 -9.36 3.01 15.66
CA THR A 235 -10.54 2.17 15.94
C THR A 235 -10.99 1.47 14.67
N VAL A 236 -11.92 0.56 14.79
CA VAL A 236 -12.63 -0.05 13.66
C VAL A 236 -14.07 0.41 13.69
N LEU A 237 -14.57 0.92 12.57
CA LEU A 237 -15.97 1.28 12.38
C LEU A 237 -16.71 0.07 11.82
N ARG A 238 -17.92 -0.22 12.33
CA ARG A 238 -18.89 -1.06 11.65
C ARG A 238 -19.79 -0.18 10.80
N CYS A 239 -19.88 -0.50 9.52
CA CYS A 239 -20.61 0.26 8.53
C CYS A 239 -21.59 -0.66 7.78
N ARG A 240 -22.70 -0.11 7.29
CA ARG A 240 -23.57 -0.72 6.27
C ARG A 240 -23.29 -0.10 4.92
N PHE A 241 -23.38 -0.92 3.89
CA PHE A 241 -23.26 -0.46 2.51
C PHE A 241 -24.39 -1.09 1.68
N ASP A 242 -25.23 -0.26 1.09
CA ASP A 242 -26.39 -0.68 0.30
C ASP A 242 -26.11 -0.78 -1.21
N GLY A 243 -24.86 -0.53 -1.63
CA GLY A 243 -24.43 -0.47 -3.03
C GLY A 243 -24.29 0.95 -3.56
N GLN A 244 -24.70 1.97 -2.81
CA GLN A 244 -24.58 3.38 -3.14
C GLN A 244 -24.04 4.22 -1.99
N GLU A 245 -24.55 3.99 -0.77
CA GLU A 245 -24.22 4.75 0.43
C GLU A 245 -23.50 3.90 1.45
N LEU A 246 -22.42 4.43 2.01
CA LEU A 246 -21.70 3.87 3.15
C LEU A 246 -22.17 4.59 4.42
N LEU A 247 -22.77 3.84 5.35
CA LEU A 247 -23.39 4.38 6.55
C LEU A 247 -22.66 3.87 7.79
N TYR A 248 -22.32 4.76 8.70
CA TYR A 248 -21.79 4.43 10.02
C TYR A 248 -22.88 3.75 10.87
N VAL A 249 -22.52 2.70 11.60
CA VAL A 249 -23.37 1.99 12.56
C VAL A 249 -22.84 2.21 13.98
N GLU A 250 -21.61 1.78 14.22
CA GLU A 250 -20.93 1.91 15.51
C GLU A 250 -19.43 1.86 15.34
N HIS A 251 -18.69 2.01 16.41
CA HIS A 251 -17.25 1.82 16.45
C HIS A 251 -16.84 0.97 17.65
N GLY A 252 -15.72 0.31 17.51
CA GLY A 252 -15.13 -0.50 18.55
C GLY A 252 -14.26 0.28 19.53
N ASP A 253 -13.32 -0.43 20.15
CA ASP A 253 -12.38 0.14 21.11
C ASP A 253 -11.55 1.29 20.53
N GLU A 254 -11.28 2.29 21.34
CA GLU A 254 -10.32 3.30 21.05
C GLU A 254 -8.91 2.84 21.46
N LEU A 255 -8.09 2.51 20.48
CA LEU A 255 -6.70 2.09 20.70
C LEU A 255 -5.78 3.32 20.72
N LYS A 256 -5.09 3.54 21.82
CA LYS A 256 -4.23 4.71 22.06
C LYS A 256 -2.78 4.31 22.28
N HIS A 257 -1.90 5.24 21.92
CA HIS A 257 -0.48 5.13 22.19
C HIS A 257 0.12 6.54 22.38
N ASP A 258 0.72 6.80 23.54
CA ASP A 258 1.22 8.12 23.91
C ASP A 258 2.64 8.42 23.36
N VAL A 259 3.05 7.71 22.32
CA VAL A 259 4.29 7.96 21.58
C VAL A 259 4.00 8.92 20.42
N PRO A 260 4.95 9.79 20.03
CA PRO A 260 4.73 10.75 18.95
C PRO A 260 4.03 10.18 17.73
N ARG A 261 3.02 10.91 17.23
CA ARG A 261 2.03 10.59 16.23
C ARG A 261 0.94 9.60 16.67
N GLY A 262 1.13 8.80 17.73
CA GLY A 262 0.13 7.81 18.15
C GLY A 262 -0.08 6.67 17.14
N PHE A 263 -1.28 6.14 17.04
CA PHE A 263 -1.67 5.07 16.13
C PHE A 263 -2.29 5.59 14.84
N CYS A 264 -1.75 5.18 13.69
CA CYS A 264 -2.19 5.60 12.36
C CYS A 264 -2.35 4.38 11.43
N GLU A 265 -3.08 4.57 10.34
CA GLU A 265 -3.15 3.64 9.22
C GLU A 265 -3.33 2.17 9.65
N PRO A 266 -4.36 1.87 10.46
CA PRO A 266 -4.64 0.51 10.90
C PRO A 266 -5.12 -0.35 9.73
N SER A 267 -4.77 -1.64 9.73
CA SER A 267 -5.22 -2.61 8.72
C SER A 267 -5.74 -3.87 9.39
N LEU A 268 -6.97 -4.26 9.02
CA LEU A 268 -7.71 -5.36 9.60
C LEU A 268 -7.72 -6.57 8.66
N THR A 269 -7.66 -7.75 9.24
CA THR A 269 -7.98 -9.01 8.56
C THR A 269 -8.69 -9.97 9.51
N ARG A 270 -9.37 -10.96 8.94
CA ARG A 270 -9.87 -12.13 9.65
C ARG A 270 -9.05 -13.34 9.24
N PHE A 271 -8.63 -14.14 10.22
CA PHE A 271 -7.97 -15.42 10.00
C PHE A 271 -8.47 -16.40 11.04
N ASP A 272 -8.96 -17.56 10.59
CA ASP A 272 -9.76 -18.46 11.39
C ASP A 272 -10.94 -17.70 12.05
N ASP A 273 -11.17 -17.89 13.33
CA ASP A 273 -12.26 -17.25 14.09
C ASP A 273 -11.85 -15.96 14.80
N ARG A 274 -10.70 -15.38 14.44
CA ARG A 274 -10.18 -14.15 15.08
C ARG A 274 -9.92 -13.06 14.07
N PHE A 275 -9.97 -11.82 14.57
CA PHE A 275 -9.56 -10.62 13.82
C PHE A 275 -8.20 -10.14 14.28
N PHE A 276 -7.40 -9.68 13.32
CA PHE A 276 -6.04 -9.21 13.55
C PHE A 276 -5.90 -7.79 13.00
N LEU A 277 -5.39 -6.88 13.83
CA LEU A 277 -5.19 -5.48 13.47
C LEU A 277 -3.70 -5.15 13.56
N THR A 278 -3.10 -4.75 12.44
CA THR A 278 -1.78 -4.12 12.44
C THR A 278 -1.93 -2.62 12.40
N ILE A 279 -1.07 -1.91 13.13
CA ILE A 279 -1.20 -0.46 13.33
C ILE A 279 0.17 0.19 13.17
N ARG A 280 0.24 1.19 12.30
CA ARG A 280 1.43 2.02 12.13
C ARG A 280 1.65 2.93 13.34
N ASN A 281 2.89 3.04 13.78
CA ASN A 281 3.42 4.17 14.54
C ASN A 281 4.75 4.62 13.93
N ASP A 282 5.20 5.86 14.20
CA ASP A 282 6.43 6.39 13.59
C ASP A 282 7.71 5.93 14.33
N VAL A 283 7.59 5.19 15.43
CA VAL A 283 8.71 4.58 16.18
C VAL A 283 8.78 3.09 15.92
N THR A 284 7.67 2.36 16.12
CA THR A 284 7.54 0.94 15.80
C THR A 284 6.09 0.57 15.48
N GLY A 285 5.88 -0.33 14.52
CA GLY A 285 4.57 -0.87 14.21
C GLY A 285 4.04 -1.75 15.34
N HIS A 286 2.72 -1.85 15.46
CA HIS A 286 2.04 -2.63 16.50
C HIS A 286 1.06 -3.62 15.91
N VAL A 287 0.73 -4.63 16.70
CA VAL A 287 -0.25 -5.66 16.37
C VAL A 287 -1.13 -5.97 17.57
N THR A 288 -2.39 -6.31 17.28
CA THR A 288 -3.33 -6.85 18.26
C THR A 288 -4.30 -7.81 17.58
N SER A 289 -5.06 -8.55 18.37
CA SER A 289 -6.13 -9.43 17.90
C SER A 289 -7.34 -9.32 18.80
N GLY A 290 -8.50 -9.73 18.28
CA GLY A 290 -9.76 -9.70 18.99
C GLY A 290 -10.80 -10.67 18.39
N PRO A 291 -11.92 -10.88 19.08
CA PRO A 291 -12.90 -11.89 18.68
C PRO A 291 -13.85 -11.45 17.57
N ASP A 292 -14.14 -10.16 17.44
CA ASP A 292 -15.23 -9.64 16.61
C ASP A 292 -14.85 -8.52 15.64
N GLY A 293 -13.56 -8.09 15.67
CA GLY A 293 -13.05 -7.01 14.83
C GLY A 293 -13.39 -5.60 15.31
N LEU A 294 -14.05 -5.45 16.46
CA LEU A 294 -14.35 -4.19 17.14
C LEU A 294 -13.62 -4.09 18.49
N HIS A 295 -13.49 -5.21 19.19
CA HIS A 295 -12.85 -5.29 20.50
C HIS A 295 -11.52 -6.02 20.41
N PHE A 296 -10.47 -5.42 20.93
CA PHE A 296 -9.10 -5.88 20.76
C PHE A 296 -8.34 -5.93 22.09
N GLU A 297 -7.45 -6.89 22.19
CA GLU A 297 -6.43 -6.92 23.23
C GLU A 297 -5.54 -5.68 23.16
N LYS A 298 -4.77 -5.40 24.23
CA LYS A 298 -3.81 -4.28 24.22
C LYS A 298 -2.78 -4.46 23.09
N PRO A 299 -2.62 -3.48 22.18
CA PRO A 299 -1.63 -3.56 21.11
C PRO A 299 -0.20 -3.69 21.66
N ARG A 300 0.60 -4.52 21.00
CA ARG A 300 2.01 -4.74 21.33
C ARG A 300 2.90 -4.48 20.11
N PRO A 301 4.17 -4.11 20.31
CA PRO A 301 5.11 -3.91 19.22
C PRO A 301 5.27 -5.17 18.36
N TRP A 302 5.45 -4.99 17.07
CA TRP A 302 5.86 -6.08 16.18
C TRP A 302 7.26 -6.55 16.49
N THR A 303 7.43 -7.86 16.67
CA THR A 303 8.72 -8.54 16.83
C THR A 303 8.86 -9.68 15.84
N PHE A 304 10.07 -10.16 15.67
CA PHE A 304 10.30 -11.49 15.14
C PHE A 304 10.04 -12.57 16.20
N ASP A 305 10.00 -13.82 15.77
CA ASP A 305 9.76 -14.99 16.62
C ASP A 305 10.91 -15.27 17.63
N ASP A 306 12.09 -14.68 17.40
CA ASP A 306 13.22 -14.67 18.33
C ASP A 306 13.14 -13.52 19.38
N GLY A 307 12.07 -12.72 19.35
CA GLY A 307 11.84 -11.61 20.27
C GLY A 307 12.52 -10.29 19.90
N THR A 308 13.32 -10.26 18.83
CA THR A 308 13.93 -9.00 18.36
C THR A 308 12.92 -8.10 17.66
N ASP A 309 13.14 -6.78 17.72
CA ASP A 309 12.30 -5.79 17.05
C ASP A 309 12.20 -6.07 15.54
N LEU A 310 10.98 -6.05 14.99
CA LEU A 310 10.77 -6.16 13.56
C LEU A 310 11.40 -4.99 12.78
N GLY A 311 11.52 -3.83 13.42
CA GLY A 311 12.05 -2.63 12.80
C GLY A 311 11.10 -1.95 11.83
N SER A 312 9.84 -2.38 11.73
CA SER A 312 8.81 -1.69 10.94
C SER A 312 8.38 -0.40 11.62
N TYR A 313 8.29 0.70 10.88
CA TYR A 313 7.92 2.00 11.41
C TYR A 313 7.48 2.95 10.27
N ASN A 314 6.78 4.02 10.62
CA ASN A 314 6.43 5.18 9.78
C ASN A 314 5.81 4.90 8.40
N THR A 315 5.25 3.72 8.18
CA THR A 315 4.41 3.37 7.03
C THR A 315 3.43 2.27 7.44
N GLN A 316 2.33 2.12 6.67
CA GLN A 316 1.37 1.05 6.92
C GLN A 316 2.00 -0.33 6.73
N GLN A 317 1.38 -1.31 7.36
CA GLN A 317 1.55 -2.73 7.07
C GLN A 317 0.20 -3.27 6.61
N HIS A 318 0.21 -4.30 5.78
CA HIS A 318 -1.03 -4.95 5.33
C HIS A 318 -0.93 -6.47 5.45
N TRP A 319 -2.08 -7.07 5.60
CA TRP A 319 -2.24 -8.50 5.70
C TRP A 319 -2.36 -9.15 4.33
N VAL A 320 -1.74 -10.30 4.18
CA VAL A 320 -2.06 -11.28 3.14
C VAL A 320 -2.55 -12.52 3.88
N THR A 321 -3.82 -12.86 3.65
CA THR A 321 -4.50 -13.93 4.38
C THR A 321 -4.81 -15.07 3.43
N HIS A 322 -4.40 -16.27 3.80
CA HIS A 322 -4.68 -17.50 3.08
C HIS A 322 -5.09 -18.56 4.10
N SER A 323 -5.93 -19.52 3.72
CA SER A 323 -6.38 -20.60 4.60
C SER A 323 -5.23 -21.43 5.21
N ASP A 324 -4.04 -21.42 4.60
CA ASP A 324 -2.85 -22.10 5.10
C ASP A 324 -1.96 -21.23 6.01
N GLY A 325 -2.30 -19.93 6.18
CA GLY A 325 -1.51 -19.06 7.03
C GLY A 325 -1.79 -17.57 6.90
N LEU A 326 -1.38 -16.86 7.92
CA LEU A 326 -1.45 -15.41 8.01
C LEU A 326 -0.07 -14.81 7.68
N TYR A 327 -0.04 -13.80 6.84
CA TYR A 327 1.20 -13.14 6.40
C TYR A 327 1.09 -11.63 6.57
N LEU A 328 2.23 -10.99 6.87
CA LEU A 328 2.37 -9.54 6.92
C LEU A 328 3.20 -9.06 5.74
N VAL A 329 2.74 -7.98 5.08
CA VAL A 329 3.53 -7.21 4.11
C VAL A 329 3.96 -5.91 4.78
N TYR A 330 5.26 -5.59 4.75
CA TYR A 330 5.83 -4.48 5.49
C TYR A 330 7.15 -3.98 4.91
N THR A 331 7.60 -2.82 5.39
CA THR A 331 8.98 -2.34 5.26
C THR A 331 9.61 -2.25 6.65
N ARG A 332 10.94 -2.31 6.75
CA ARG A 332 11.65 -2.28 8.03
C ARG A 332 13.02 -1.65 7.94
N ARG A 333 13.57 -1.27 9.07
CA ARG A 333 14.97 -0.86 9.20
C ARG A 333 15.90 -2.01 8.83
N ASP A 334 16.91 -1.67 8.04
CA ASP A 334 18.00 -2.58 7.71
C ASP A 334 19.18 -1.72 7.26
N VAL A 335 20.32 -1.88 7.89
CA VAL A 335 21.54 -1.08 7.63
C VAL A 335 21.97 -1.10 6.16
N ARG A 336 21.65 -2.18 5.44
CA ARG A 336 21.91 -2.30 4.00
C ARG A 336 21.15 -1.27 3.18
N TYR A 337 20.09 -0.68 3.74
CA TYR A 337 19.14 0.20 3.05
C TYR A 337 19.03 1.58 3.71
N ASP A 338 20.04 2.01 4.47
CA ASP A 338 20.08 3.34 5.12
C ASP A 338 19.96 4.51 4.13
N HIS A 339 20.35 4.28 2.86
CA HIS A 339 20.20 5.26 1.79
C HIS A 339 18.73 5.43 1.32
N ILE A 340 17.83 4.53 1.72
CA ILE A 340 16.40 4.61 1.39
C ILE A 340 15.70 5.50 2.42
N PHE A 341 15.04 6.54 1.94
CA PHE A 341 14.29 7.46 2.81
C PHE A 341 13.28 6.71 3.69
N ARG A 342 13.48 6.80 5.01
CA ARG A 342 12.66 6.12 6.03
C ARG A 342 12.63 4.59 5.91
N HIS A 343 13.60 3.97 5.28
CA HIS A 343 13.67 2.51 5.06
C HIS A 343 12.39 1.91 4.42
N ARG A 344 11.70 2.72 3.57
CA ARG A 344 10.45 2.28 2.93
C ARG A 344 10.66 1.42 1.68
N ALA A 345 11.78 0.73 1.60
CA ALA A 345 12.11 -0.33 0.64
C ALA A 345 13.28 -1.16 1.18
N PRO A 346 13.40 -2.43 0.78
CA PRO A 346 12.47 -3.20 -0.04
C PRO A 346 11.13 -3.48 0.67
N LEU A 347 10.14 -3.99 -0.08
CA LEU A 347 8.89 -4.48 0.49
C LEU A 347 9.04 -5.97 0.79
N TRP A 348 8.73 -6.34 2.03
CA TRP A 348 8.88 -7.70 2.53
C TRP A 348 7.52 -8.37 2.72
N ILE A 349 7.48 -9.70 2.65
CA ILE A 349 6.41 -10.55 3.15
C ILE A 349 6.99 -11.61 4.07
N ALA A 350 6.29 -11.91 5.16
CA ALA A 350 6.64 -13.03 6.04
C ALA A 350 5.39 -13.61 6.70
N ARG A 351 5.46 -14.88 7.08
CA ARG A 351 4.41 -15.56 7.84
C ARG A 351 4.36 -15.01 9.26
N VAL A 352 3.16 -14.88 9.79
CA VAL A 352 2.88 -14.47 11.17
C VAL A 352 2.45 -15.69 11.97
N ASP A 353 2.96 -15.80 13.19
CA ASP A 353 2.42 -16.68 14.22
C ASP A 353 1.17 -15.99 14.83
N PRO A 354 -0.06 -16.48 14.56
CA PRO A 354 -1.28 -15.79 14.98
C PRO A 354 -1.53 -15.87 16.50
N GLN A 355 -0.88 -16.78 17.21
CA GLN A 355 -1.01 -16.93 18.66
C GLN A 355 0.01 -16.06 19.41
N ARG A 356 1.24 -16.04 18.92
CA ARG A 356 2.32 -15.23 19.48
C ARG A 356 2.32 -13.80 18.95
N LEU A 357 1.58 -13.49 17.88
CA LEU A 357 1.54 -12.21 17.17
C LEU A 357 2.95 -11.68 16.84
N CYS A 358 3.75 -12.50 16.22
CA CYS A 358 5.11 -12.18 15.79
C CYS A 358 5.38 -12.70 14.38
N VAL A 359 6.35 -12.10 13.71
CA VAL A 359 6.77 -12.49 12.36
C VAL A 359 7.77 -13.65 12.47
N ILE A 360 7.55 -14.73 11.73
CA ILE A 360 8.46 -15.87 11.63
C ILE A 360 9.62 -15.49 10.71
N ARG A 361 10.77 -15.15 11.27
CA ARG A 361 11.94 -14.59 10.56
C ARG A 361 12.41 -15.46 9.38
N SER A 362 12.44 -16.77 9.55
CA SER A 362 12.89 -17.70 8.51
C SER A 362 12.06 -17.66 7.23
N THR A 363 10.84 -17.14 7.32
CA THR A 363 9.88 -17.05 6.19
C THR A 363 9.95 -15.69 5.45
N GLU A 364 10.77 -14.74 5.93
CA GLU A 364 10.88 -13.42 5.33
C GLU A 364 11.40 -13.49 3.89
N ARG A 365 10.70 -12.83 2.96
CA ARG A 365 11.06 -12.74 1.54
C ARG A 365 10.83 -11.32 1.03
N VAL A 366 11.70 -10.86 0.13
CA VAL A 366 11.49 -9.62 -0.62
C VAL A 366 10.49 -9.89 -1.73
N ILE A 367 9.39 -9.13 -1.76
CA ILE A 367 8.39 -9.19 -2.84
C ILE A 367 8.55 -8.07 -3.87
N VAL A 368 9.07 -6.90 -3.44
CA VAL A 368 9.47 -5.83 -4.34
C VAL A 368 10.85 -5.32 -3.91
N PRO A 369 11.88 -5.45 -4.76
CA PRO A 369 13.23 -5.01 -4.44
C PRO A 369 13.32 -3.48 -4.37
N GLN A 370 14.30 -2.97 -3.64
CA GLN A 370 14.62 -1.56 -3.62
C GLN A 370 15.36 -1.12 -4.90
N ARG A 371 15.09 0.11 -5.31
CA ARG A 371 15.82 0.81 -6.39
C ARG A 371 16.09 2.26 -6.00
N GLY A 372 16.45 2.50 -4.72
CA GLY A 372 16.80 3.82 -4.18
C GLY A 372 15.59 4.66 -3.77
N THR A 373 14.38 4.32 -4.18
CA THR A 373 13.16 5.06 -3.84
C THR A 373 12.31 4.32 -2.82
N ARG A 374 11.40 5.04 -2.19
CA ARG A 374 10.45 4.47 -1.23
C ARG A 374 9.29 3.77 -1.94
N LEU A 375 8.85 2.64 -1.39
CA LEU A 375 7.74 1.81 -1.86
C LEU A 375 6.53 1.85 -0.91
N GLY A 376 6.40 2.86 -0.09
CA GLY A 376 5.29 3.00 0.84
C GLY A 376 3.94 3.19 0.15
N ASN A 377 2.85 3.03 0.91
CA ASN A 377 1.48 3.20 0.48
C ASN A 377 1.07 2.19 -0.61
N PHE A 378 1.36 0.94 -0.35
CA PHE A 378 0.95 -0.21 -1.15
C PHE A 378 -0.46 -0.70 -0.77
N GLY A 379 -1.03 -1.59 -1.57
CA GLY A 379 -2.29 -2.28 -1.29
C GLY A 379 -2.21 -3.76 -1.57
N VAL A 380 -3.13 -4.53 -0.98
CA VAL A 380 -3.29 -5.97 -1.17
C VAL A 380 -4.66 -6.25 -1.75
N ALA A 381 -4.75 -7.13 -2.74
CA ALA A 381 -6.00 -7.54 -3.37
C ALA A 381 -6.01 -9.05 -3.64
N GLN A 382 -7.07 -9.73 -3.22
CA GLN A 382 -7.35 -11.11 -3.61
C GLN A 382 -7.84 -11.11 -5.06
N VAL A 383 -7.15 -11.82 -5.95
CA VAL A 383 -7.51 -11.88 -7.38
C VAL A 383 -8.36 -13.10 -7.69
N GLY A 384 -8.05 -14.18 -7.04
CA GLY A 384 -8.76 -15.45 -7.17
C GLY A 384 -8.35 -16.41 -6.06
N PRO A 385 -8.86 -17.63 -6.07
CA PRO A 385 -8.55 -18.59 -4.99
C PRO A 385 -7.05 -18.93 -4.91
N THR A 386 -6.32 -18.81 -5.99
CA THR A 386 -4.89 -19.19 -6.06
C THR A 386 -3.96 -18.01 -6.25
N GLU A 387 -4.47 -16.77 -6.20
CA GLU A 387 -3.64 -15.59 -6.49
C GLU A 387 -4.02 -14.38 -5.64
N THR A 388 -3.02 -13.75 -5.03
CA THR A 388 -3.12 -12.48 -4.28
C THR A 388 -2.08 -11.51 -4.83
N TRP A 389 -2.46 -10.25 -5.01
CA TRP A 389 -1.55 -9.20 -5.48
C TRP A 389 -1.19 -8.22 -4.37
N VAL A 390 0.08 -7.81 -4.41
CA VAL A 390 0.55 -6.63 -3.67
C VAL A 390 0.97 -5.59 -4.69
N VAL A 391 0.32 -4.43 -4.69
CA VAL A 391 0.56 -3.35 -5.66
C VAL A 391 1.20 -2.17 -4.96
N THR A 392 2.29 -1.68 -5.51
CA THR A 392 3.02 -0.52 -5.00
C THR A 392 3.64 0.30 -6.12
N THR A 393 4.09 1.50 -5.78
CA THR A 393 4.70 2.43 -6.75
C THR A 393 6.02 2.98 -6.21
N GLU A 394 7.00 3.15 -7.10
CA GLU A 394 8.22 3.91 -6.82
C GLU A 394 7.88 5.39 -6.68
N TRP A 395 7.94 5.93 -5.47
CA TRP A 395 7.78 7.37 -5.24
C TRP A 395 9.08 8.08 -5.50
N MET A 396 9.13 8.94 -6.50
CA MET A 396 10.35 9.64 -6.94
C MET A 396 10.77 10.74 -5.96
N GLN A 397 10.80 10.42 -4.68
CA GLN A 397 11.24 11.27 -3.56
C GLN A 397 12.20 10.50 -2.65
N PRO A 398 13.28 11.16 -2.17
CA PRO A 398 13.72 12.52 -2.51
C PRO A 398 14.18 12.64 -3.96
N ALA A 399 14.37 13.88 -4.45
CA ALA A 399 14.89 14.12 -5.80
C ALA A 399 16.25 13.42 -6.01
N GLY A 400 16.49 12.92 -7.22
CA GLY A 400 17.73 12.24 -7.59
C GLY A 400 17.76 10.74 -7.29
N VAL A 401 16.65 10.14 -6.85
CA VAL A 401 16.57 8.67 -6.59
C VAL A 401 16.68 7.83 -7.87
N GLU A 402 16.43 8.41 -9.04
CA GLU A 402 16.62 7.77 -10.35
C GLU A 402 18.05 7.30 -10.61
N ARG A 403 19.06 7.87 -9.91
CA ARG A 403 20.46 7.41 -9.97
C ARG A 403 20.64 5.96 -9.48
N TYR A 404 19.71 5.45 -8.70
CA TYR A 404 19.70 4.06 -8.22
C TYR A 404 18.88 3.12 -9.11
N GLY A 405 18.34 3.62 -10.24
CA GLY A 405 17.58 2.85 -11.21
C GLY A 405 16.05 2.90 -11.05
N SER A 406 15.53 3.75 -10.15
CA SER A 406 14.09 3.99 -10.09
C SER A 406 13.59 4.76 -11.31
N ALA A 407 12.38 4.48 -11.75
CA ALA A 407 11.77 5.05 -12.95
C ALA A 407 10.27 5.27 -12.81
N ASN A 408 9.79 5.44 -11.56
CA ASN A 408 8.36 5.54 -11.24
C ASN A 408 7.55 4.34 -11.74
N ARG A 409 8.03 3.13 -11.43
CA ARG A 409 7.33 1.90 -11.78
C ARG A 409 6.15 1.67 -10.84
N ILE A 410 5.05 1.21 -11.43
CA ILE A 410 3.95 0.59 -10.69
C ILE A 410 4.17 -0.91 -10.76
N TYR A 411 4.48 -1.51 -9.61
CA TYR A 411 4.74 -2.94 -9.48
C TYR A 411 3.48 -3.69 -9.06
N VAL A 412 3.33 -4.88 -9.60
CA VAL A 412 2.40 -5.91 -9.15
C VAL A 412 3.21 -7.13 -8.75
N ALA A 413 3.32 -7.37 -7.45
CA ALA A 413 3.87 -8.61 -6.92
C ALA A 413 2.72 -9.62 -6.78
N LYS A 414 2.72 -10.63 -7.64
CA LYS A 414 1.73 -11.69 -7.67
C LYS A 414 2.19 -12.85 -6.79
N ILE A 415 1.39 -13.19 -5.80
CA ILE A 415 1.59 -14.32 -4.90
C ILE A 415 0.71 -15.45 -5.43
N HIS A 416 1.33 -16.46 -6.03
CA HIS A 416 0.64 -17.63 -6.54
C HIS A 416 0.69 -18.75 -5.50
N TRP A 417 -0.48 -19.10 -4.98
CA TRP A 417 -0.63 -20.13 -3.96
C TRP A 417 -0.58 -21.53 -4.57
N ASN A 418 0.06 -22.45 -3.87
CA ASN A 418 0.10 -23.87 -4.29
C ASN A 418 -1.24 -24.57 -4.08
N ARG A 419 -2.11 -24.01 -3.25
CA ARG A 419 -3.46 -24.49 -2.97
C ARG A 419 -4.46 -23.34 -3.04
N PRO A 420 -5.72 -23.58 -3.39
CA PRO A 420 -6.74 -22.56 -3.35
C PRO A 420 -6.97 -22.05 -1.93
N ASN A 421 -7.07 -20.74 -1.79
CA ASN A 421 -7.56 -20.11 -0.56
C ASN A 421 -9.03 -20.48 -0.37
N ARG A 422 -9.39 -20.94 0.80
CA ARG A 422 -10.78 -21.24 1.19
C ARG A 422 -11.26 -20.04 2.00
N PRO A 423 -12.30 -19.33 1.54
CA PRO A 423 -12.87 -18.26 2.36
C PRO A 423 -13.37 -18.85 3.68
N ALA A 424 -13.07 -18.14 4.79
CA ALA A 424 -13.54 -18.45 6.12
C ALA A 424 -15.03 -18.14 6.27
#